data_d290ab69a10694c9308819d9733ae39e
#
_entry.id   d290ab69a10694c9308819d9733ae39e
#
_cell.length_a   1.000
_cell.length_b   1.000
_cell.length_c   1.000
_cell.angle_alpha   90.00
_cell.angle_beta   90.00
_cell.angle_gamma   90.00
#
_symmetry.space_group_name_H-M   'P 1'
#
loop_
_entity.id
_entity.type
_entity.pdbx_description
1 polymer ?
#
loop_
_entity_poly.entity_id
_entity_poly.type
_entity_poly.pdbx_seq_one_letter_code
_entity_poly.pdbx_strand_id
1 'polypeptide(L)' 'MTNSAPIDDIPIGDEIIRLGQFLKFAGLLDSGGNVKEAIIDGFVAVNGEVDRRRGRQLQLGDIVSFDGRRVRVCA' A
#
# COMPACT_ATOMS: atom_id res chain seq x y z
N MET A 1 7.83 -4.67 -24.74
CA MET A 1 7.77 -3.51 -24.03
C MET A 1 7.04 -3.65 -22.72
N THR A 2 7.52 -3.08 -21.75
CA THR A 2 6.96 -3.22 -20.42
C THR A 2 6.15 -2.01 -20.07
N ASN A 3 4.97 -2.25 -19.55
CA ASN A 3 4.13 -1.16 -19.11
C ASN A 3 3.95 -1.14 -17.63
N SER A 4 4.99 -1.48 -16.92
CA SER A 4 4.92 -1.39 -15.47
C SER A 4 4.65 0.04 -15.07
N ALA A 5 3.69 0.25 -14.24
CA ALA A 5 3.46 1.56 -13.67
C ALA A 5 4.69 1.98 -12.88
N PRO A 6 5.07 3.25 -12.91
CA PRO A 6 6.17 3.70 -12.09
C PRO A 6 5.83 3.50 -10.62
N ILE A 7 6.86 3.25 -9.84
CA ILE A 7 6.70 3.13 -8.40
C ILE A 7 6.90 4.50 -7.78
N ASP A 8 5.91 4.99 -7.07
CA ASP A 8 6.00 6.27 -6.40
C ASP A 8 6.52 6.06 -4.99
N ASP A 9 7.47 6.88 -4.58
CA ASP A 9 7.99 6.82 -3.23
C ASP A 9 7.14 7.70 -2.32
N ILE A 10 6.68 7.11 -1.23
CA ILE A 10 5.83 7.80 -0.28
C ILE A 10 6.57 7.93 1.04
N PRO A 11 7.03 9.13 1.40
CA PRO A 11 7.79 9.29 2.62
C PRO A 11 6.88 9.25 3.84
N ILE A 12 7.29 8.48 4.82
CA ILE A 12 6.57 8.38 6.09
C ILE A 12 7.41 8.87 7.26
N GLY A 13 8.63 9.31 7.01
CA GLY A 13 9.54 9.75 8.06
C GLY A 13 9.99 8.57 8.90
N ASP A 14 10.06 8.78 10.20
CA ASP A 14 10.45 7.72 11.12
C ASP A 14 9.26 7.00 11.72
N GLU A 15 8.10 7.20 11.15
CA GLU A 15 6.88 6.64 11.71
C GLU A 15 6.70 5.19 11.32
N ILE A 16 6.00 4.46 12.19
CA ILE A 16 5.54 3.13 11.86
C ILE A 16 4.14 3.29 11.28
N ILE A 17 3.91 2.69 10.12
CA ILE A 17 2.61 2.82 9.48
C ILE A 17 2.07 1.42 9.15
N ARG A 18 0.77 1.26 9.31
CA ARG A 18 0.11 0.00 8.99
C ARG A 18 -0.48 0.07 7.60
N LEU A 19 -0.70 -1.11 7.01
CA LEU A 19 -1.14 -1.22 5.62
C LEU A 19 -2.37 -0.37 5.34
N GLY A 20 -3.39 -0.46 6.19
CA GLY A 20 -4.60 0.31 5.99
C GLY A 20 -4.37 1.81 6.04
N GLN A 21 -3.53 2.25 6.96
CA GLN A 21 -3.19 3.66 7.08
C GLN A 21 -2.40 4.14 5.87
N PHE A 22 -1.49 3.30 5.39
CA PHE A 22 -0.64 3.67 4.27
C PHE A 22 -1.45 3.86 2.99
N LEU A 23 -2.45 3.02 2.76
CA LEU A 23 -3.30 3.16 1.58
C LEU A 23 -3.99 4.51 1.53
N LYS A 24 -4.47 4.99 2.67
CA LYS A 24 -5.08 6.32 2.75
C LYS A 24 -4.04 7.41 2.62
N PHE A 25 -2.92 7.25 3.30
CA PHE A 25 -1.86 8.25 3.29
C PHE A 25 -1.30 8.45 1.90
N ALA A 26 -1.17 7.38 1.15
CA ALA A 26 -0.63 7.43 -0.21
C ALA A 26 -1.67 7.86 -1.25
N GLY A 27 -2.92 8.05 -0.84
CA GLY A 27 -3.95 8.47 -1.76
C GLY A 27 -4.47 7.38 -2.68
N LEU A 28 -4.25 6.12 -2.34
CA LEU A 28 -4.75 5.01 -3.15
C LEU A 28 -6.24 4.77 -2.93
N LEU A 29 -6.72 5.05 -1.73
CA LEU A 29 -8.12 4.91 -1.38
C LEU A 29 -8.54 6.09 -0.53
N ASP A 30 -9.79 6.49 -0.68
CA ASP A 30 -10.29 7.73 -0.09
C ASP A 30 -10.92 7.56 1.27
N SER A 31 -11.44 6.38 1.60
CA SER A 31 -12.16 6.23 2.84
C SER A 31 -11.74 4.97 3.56
N GLY A 32 -11.89 5.00 4.89
CA GLY A 32 -11.50 3.88 5.72
C GLY A 32 -12.30 2.61 5.45
N GLY A 33 -13.58 2.77 5.12
CA GLY A 33 -14.41 1.61 4.81
C GLY A 33 -13.93 0.88 3.56
N ASN A 34 -13.62 1.64 2.51
CA ASN A 34 -13.12 1.05 1.29
C ASN A 34 -11.75 0.40 1.48
N VAL A 35 -10.92 0.99 2.32
CA VAL A 35 -9.61 0.43 2.62
C VAL A 35 -9.75 -0.96 3.23
N LYS A 36 -10.62 -1.10 4.21
CA LYS A 36 -10.81 -2.38 4.87
C LYS A 36 -11.28 -3.45 3.89
N GLU A 37 -12.27 -3.11 3.08
CA GLU A 37 -12.82 -4.06 2.11
C GLU A 37 -11.80 -4.45 1.07
N ALA A 38 -11.05 -3.49 0.55
CA ALA A 38 -10.06 -3.77 -0.47
C ALA A 38 -9.00 -4.74 0.04
N ILE A 39 -8.56 -4.56 1.28
CA ILE A 39 -7.56 -5.45 1.85
C ILE A 39 -8.12 -6.84 2.09
N ILE A 40 -9.30 -6.93 2.70
CA ILE A 40 -9.90 -8.22 3.02
C ILE A 40 -10.23 -9.00 1.76
N ASP A 41 -10.67 -8.30 0.72
CA ASP A 41 -11.05 -8.94 -0.54
C ASP A 41 -9.84 -9.35 -1.39
N GLY A 42 -8.64 -9.02 -0.98
CA GLY A 42 -7.45 -9.47 -1.67
C GLY A 42 -7.02 -8.60 -2.83
N PHE A 43 -7.44 -7.33 -2.86
CA PHE A 43 -7.04 -6.43 -3.93
C PHE A 43 -5.73 -5.72 -3.67
N VAL A 44 -5.14 -5.91 -2.50
CA VAL A 44 -3.93 -5.21 -2.09
C VAL A 44 -2.80 -6.22 -1.95
N ALA A 45 -1.66 -5.90 -2.54
CA ALA A 45 -0.48 -6.75 -2.42
C ALA A 45 0.67 -5.96 -1.80
N VAL A 46 1.50 -6.66 -1.05
CA VAL A 46 2.72 -6.09 -0.48
C VAL A 46 3.87 -6.92 -0.99
N ASN A 47 4.82 -6.27 -1.65
CA ASN A 47 5.99 -6.94 -2.23
C ASN A 47 5.60 -8.09 -3.17
N GLY A 48 4.50 -7.89 -3.90
CA GLY A 48 4.06 -8.84 -4.90
C GLY A 48 3.14 -9.94 -4.38
N GLU A 49 2.83 -9.96 -3.09
CA GLU A 49 1.97 -10.97 -2.51
C GLU A 49 0.74 -10.33 -1.90
N VAL A 50 -0.43 -10.93 -2.14
CA VAL A 50 -1.66 -10.45 -1.55
C VAL A 50 -1.56 -10.52 -0.04
N ASP A 51 -1.92 -9.42 0.63
CA ASP A 51 -1.93 -9.38 2.08
C ASP A 51 -3.30 -8.87 2.53
N ARG A 52 -4.00 -9.68 3.29
CA ARG A 52 -5.33 -9.35 3.77
C ARG A 52 -5.36 -8.80 5.18
N ARG A 53 -4.18 -8.48 5.72
CA ARG A 53 -4.08 -7.97 7.09
C ARG A 53 -4.03 -6.45 7.09
N ARG A 54 -5.13 -5.81 7.43
CA ARG A 54 -5.17 -4.36 7.46
C ARG A 54 -4.17 -3.78 8.44
N GLY A 55 -3.92 -4.51 9.52
CA GLY A 55 -2.99 -4.06 10.55
C GLY A 55 -1.54 -4.44 10.32
N ARG A 56 -1.22 -4.98 9.14
CA ARG A 56 0.17 -5.32 8.87
C ARG A 56 1.05 -4.09 8.97
N GLN A 57 2.13 -4.19 9.74
CA GLN A 57 3.09 -3.12 9.89
C GLN A 57 4.02 -3.12 8.69
N LEU A 58 4.15 -1.97 8.04
CA LEU A 58 5.01 -1.84 6.88
C LEU A 58 6.39 -1.37 7.29
N GLN A 59 7.37 -1.68 6.47
CA GLN A 59 8.76 -1.29 6.70
C GLN A 59 9.24 -0.48 5.52
N LEU A 60 10.30 0.29 5.74
CA LEU A 60 10.92 1.05 4.64
C LEU A 60 11.32 0.08 3.54
N GLY A 61 10.99 0.44 2.32
CA GLY A 61 11.27 -0.38 1.16
C GLY A 61 10.13 -1.29 0.73
N ASP A 62 9.11 -1.45 1.56
CA ASP A 62 7.96 -2.26 1.17
C ASP A 62 7.21 -1.59 0.02
N ILE A 63 6.81 -2.40 -0.96
CA ILE A 63 6.07 -1.90 -2.12
C ILE A 63 4.64 -2.40 -2.02
N VAL A 64 3.70 -1.47 -2.00
CA VAL A 64 2.28 -1.78 -1.89
C VAL A 64 1.64 -1.54 -3.26
N SER A 65 0.86 -2.51 -3.71
CA SER A 65 0.19 -2.45 -5.00
C SER A 65 -1.31 -2.50 -4.82
N PHE A 66 -2.02 -1.65 -5.55
CA PHE A 66 -3.47 -1.63 -5.55
C PHE A 66 -3.94 -1.01 -6.86
N ASP A 67 -4.86 -1.70 -7.54
CA ASP A 67 -5.52 -1.19 -8.74
C ASP A 67 -4.52 -0.71 -9.80
N GLY A 68 -3.47 -1.51 -10.01
CA GLY A 68 -2.46 -1.20 -11.02
C GLY A 68 -1.46 -0.15 -10.63
N ARG A 69 -1.56 0.42 -9.44
CA ARG A 69 -0.63 1.43 -8.93
C ARG A 69 0.30 0.78 -7.92
N ARG A 70 1.53 1.25 -7.89
CA ARG A 70 2.52 0.76 -6.95
C ARG A 70 3.17 1.93 -6.22
N VAL A 71 3.26 1.82 -4.91
CA VAL A 71 3.90 2.85 -4.09
C VAL A 71 4.87 2.18 -3.14
N ARG A 72 5.97 2.86 -2.85
CA ARG A 72 6.99 2.33 -1.96
C ARG A 72 7.08 3.16 -0.70
N VAL A 73 7.17 2.47 0.43
CA VAL A 73 7.35 3.14 1.71
C VAL A 73 8.78 3.64 1.81
N CYS A 74 8.97 4.92 2.06
CA CYS A 74 10.31 5.47 2.24
C CYS A 74 10.34 6.46 3.40
N ALA A 75 11.55 6.86 3.75
CA ALA A 75 11.74 7.78 4.87
C ALA A 75 11.43 9.23 4.48
#